data_a4a8e446f234ec412d577119bf486db2
#
_entry.id   a4a8e446f234ec412d577119bf486db2
#
_cell.length_a   1.000
_cell.length_b   1.000
_cell.length_c   1.000
_cell.angle_alpha   90.00
_cell.angle_beta   90.00
_cell.angle_gamma   90.00
#
_symmetry.space_group_name_H-M   'P 1'
#
loop_
_entity.id
_entity.type
_entity.pdbx_description
1 polymer ?
#
loop_
_entity_poly.entity_id
_entity_poly.type
_entity_poly.pdbx_seq_one_letter_code
_entity_poly.pdbx_strand_id
1 'polypeptide(L)' 'MKSLSPYESAKRELVMTILYMAVITFQAVYVAPKSLSAAIVIFIIFQSIGALMLRHYIKKVKELKKDQST' A
#
# COMPACT_ATOMS: atom_id res chain seq x y z
N MET A 1 -18.38 -17.38 7.38
CA MET A 1 -17.85 -16.15 6.75
C MET A 1 -18.11 -16.17 5.27
N LYS A 2 -18.63 -15.09 4.75
CA LYS A 2 -18.75 -14.96 3.31
C LYS A 2 -17.38 -14.81 2.68
N SER A 3 -17.10 -15.63 1.67
CA SER A 3 -15.87 -15.47 0.92
C SER A 3 -15.98 -14.23 0.03
N LEU A 4 -14.97 -13.38 0.09
CA LEU A 4 -14.91 -12.20 -0.76
C LEU A 4 -14.62 -12.61 -2.20
N SER A 5 -15.22 -11.90 -3.15
CA SER A 5 -14.87 -12.08 -4.55
C SER A 5 -13.39 -11.66 -4.76
N PRO A 6 -12.72 -12.19 -5.80
CA PRO A 6 -11.34 -11.80 -6.07
C PRO A 6 -11.17 -10.28 -6.20
N TYR A 7 -12.14 -9.60 -6.79
CA TYR A 7 -12.11 -8.15 -6.93
C TYR A 7 -12.16 -7.44 -5.57
N GLU A 8 -13.08 -7.85 -4.70
CA GLU A 8 -13.22 -7.26 -3.38
C GLU A 8 -11.98 -7.51 -2.52
N SER A 9 -11.43 -8.71 -2.60
CA SER A 9 -10.20 -9.06 -1.89
C SER A 9 -9.04 -8.20 -2.34
N ALA A 10 -8.86 -8.03 -3.65
CA ALA A 10 -7.80 -7.19 -4.20
C ALA A 10 -7.98 -5.72 -3.80
N LYS A 11 -9.23 -5.24 -3.84
CA LYS A 11 -9.55 -3.88 -3.43
C LYS A 11 -9.23 -3.65 -1.96
N ARG A 12 -9.57 -4.62 -1.11
CA ARG A 12 -9.27 -4.56 0.32
C ARG A 12 -7.78 -4.50 0.57
N GLU A 13 -7.00 -5.34 -0.12
CA GLU A 13 -5.55 -5.33 -0.01
C GLU A 13 -4.96 -3.99 -0.45
N LEU A 14 -5.51 -3.40 -1.52
CA LEU A 14 -5.09 -2.09 -1.98
C LEU A 14 -5.29 -1.03 -0.90
N VAL A 15 -6.48 -1.01 -0.29
CA VAL A 15 -6.79 -0.06 0.78
C VAL A 15 -5.86 -0.26 1.97
N MET A 16 -5.59 -1.52 2.35
CA MET A 16 -4.68 -1.82 3.44
C MET A 16 -3.25 -1.36 3.13
N THR A 17 -2.82 -1.49 1.87
CA THR A 17 -1.51 -1.01 1.45
C THR A 17 -1.42 0.51 1.57
N ILE A 18 -2.46 1.22 1.17
CA ILE A 18 -2.51 2.67 1.29
C ILE A 18 -2.43 3.10 2.76
N LEU A 19 -3.17 2.42 3.63
CA LEU A 19 -3.14 2.68 5.07
C LEU A 19 -1.75 2.41 5.65
N TYR A 20 -1.12 1.32 5.21
CA TYR A 20 0.23 0.97 5.62
C TYR A 20 1.22 2.07 5.26
N MET A 21 1.15 2.57 4.03
CA MET A 21 2.01 3.66 3.59
C MET A 21 1.77 4.93 4.40
N ALA A 22 0.52 5.23 4.73
CA ALA A 22 0.19 6.40 5.54
C ALA A 22 0.78 6.28 6.95
N VAL A 23 0.70 5.09 7.55
CA VAL A 23 1.26 4.84 8.88
C VAL A 23 2.79 5.00 8.85
N ILE A 24 3.45 4.48 7.83
CA ILE A 24 4.91 4.60 7.70
C ILE A 24 5.31 6.07 7.55
N THR A 25 4.58 6.82 6.72
CA THR A 25 4.82 8.24 6.55
C THR A 25 4.70 8.98 7.89
N PHE A 26 3.67 8.66 8.65
CA PHE A 26 3.44 9.26 9.96
C PHE A 26 4.58 8.94 10.93
N GLN A 27 5.01 7.68 10.94
CA GLN A 27 6.14 7.25 11.78
C GLN A 27 7.44 7.94 11.38
N ALA A 28 7.69 8.09 10.08
CA ALA A 28 8.88 8.76 9.60
C ALA A 28 8.92 10.21 10.08
N VAL A 29 7.78 10.91 10.02
CA VAL A 29 7.67 12.28 10.52
C VAL A 29 7.92 12.32 12.02
N TYR A 30 7.45 11.33 12.75
CA TYR A 30 7.62 11.25 14.20
C TYR A 30 9.08 11.01 14.59
N VAL A 31 9.78 10.19 13.83
CA VAL A 31 11.19 9.84 14.10
C VAL A 31 12.15 10.91 13.59
N ALA A 32 11.78 11.68 12.59
CA ALA A 32 12.63 12.70 11.98
C ALA A 32 13.27 13.64 12.98
N PRO A 33 12.57 14.18 14.01
CA PRO A 33 13.19 15.07 15.00
C PRO A 33 14.28 14.41 15.81
N LYS A 34 14.26 13.08 15.93
CA LYS A 34 15.25 12.34 16.71
C LYS A 34 16.45 11.93 15.86
N SER A 35 16.22 11.51 14.63
CA SER A 35 17.28 11.09 13.72
C SER A 35 16.81 11.27 12.29
N LEU A 36 17.18 12.39 11.69
CA LEU A 36 16.75 12.71 10.33
C LEU A 36 17.28 11.68 9.32
N SER A 37 18.54 11.28 9.47
CA SER A 37 19.15 10.30 8.56
C SER A 37 18.42 8.96 8.59
N ALA A 38 18.15 8.45 9.78
CA ALA A 38 17.43 7.19 9.94
C ALA A 38 16.00 7.28 9.37
N ALA A 39 15.32 8.40 9.62
CA ALA A 39 13.98 8.62 9.11
C ALA A 39 13.95 8.62 7.59
N ILE A 40 14.89 9.28 6.94
CA ILE A 40 14.99 9.35 5.48
C ILE A 40 15.24 7.95 4.91
N VAL A 41 16.18 7.21 5.48
CA VAL A 41 16.52 5.86 4.99
C VAL A 41 15.30 4.93 5.12
N ILE A 42 14.66 4.92 6.27
CA ILE A 42 13.48 4.08 6.52
C ILE A 42 12.36 4.48 5.55
N PHE A 43 12.12 5.77 5.40
CA PHE A 43 11.07 6.28 4.52
C PHE A 43 11.29 5.84 3.09
N ILE A 44 12.50 6.00 2.57
CA ILE A 44 12.84 5.64 1.19
C ILE A 44 12.66 4.15 0.97
N ILE A 45 13.17 3.31 1.87
CA ILE A 45 13.08 1.85 1.74
C ILE A 45 11.63 1.39 1.76
N PHE A 46 10.87 1.82 2.77
CA PHE A 46 9.48 1.38 2.92
C PHE A 46 8.57 1.95 1.84
N GLN A 47 8.80 3.18 1.42
CA GLN A 47 8.01 3.78 0.35
C GLN A 47 8.28 3.11 -1.00
N SER A 48 9.52 2.71 -1.25
CA SER A 48 9.86 1.97 -2.47
C SER A 48 9.12 0.64 -2.51
N ILE A 49 9.16 -0.12 -1.41
CA ILE A 49 8.44 -1.40 -1.30
C ILE A 49 6.93 -1.16 -1.46
N GLY A 50 6.40 -0.17 -0.74
CA GLY A 50 4.98 0.16 -0.81
C GLY A 50 4.53 0.57 -2.19
N ALA A 51 5.34 1.35 -2.91
CA ALA A 51 5.04 1.77 -4.27
C ALA A 51 4.96 0.58 -5.23
N LEU A 52 5.89 -0.37 -5.10
CA LEU A 52 5.87 -1.58 -5.93
C LEU A 52 4.63 -2.43 -5.64
N MET A 53 4.29 -2.61 -4.36
CA MET A 53 3.10 -3.34 -3.96
C MET A 53 1.83 -2.64 -4.45
N LEU A 54 1.76 -1.33 -4.29
CA LEU A 54 0.62 -0.55 -4.73
C LEU A 54 0.40 -0.68 -6.23
N ARG A 55 1.47 -0.59 -6.99
CA ARG A 55 1.44 -0.74 -8.44
C ARG A 55 0.92 -2.11 -8.84
N HIS A 56 1.39 -3.16 -8.17
CA HIS A 56 0.95 -4.53 -8.41
C HIS A 56 -0.55 -4.68 -8.13
N TYR A 57 -1.02 -4.17 -7.00
CA TYR A 57 -2.43 -4.27 -6.62
C TYR A 57 -3.33 -3.45 -7.52
N ILE A 58 -2.91 -2.27 -7.93
CA ILE A 58 -3.67 -1.44 -8.87
C ILE A 58 -3.89 -2.18 -10.19
N LYS A 59 -2.84 -2.80 -10.71
CA LYS A 59 -2.91 -3.58 -11.93
C LYS A 59 -3.87 -4.76 -11.77
N LYS A 60 -3.76 -5.47 -10.66
CA LYS A 60 -4.62 -6.61 -10.36
C LYS A 60 -6.09 -6.19 -10.26
N VAL A 61 -6.37 -5.10 -9.57
CA VAL A 61 -7.74 -4.59 -9.42
C VAL A 61 -8.31 -4.20 -10.79
N LYS A 62 -7.52 -3.57 -11.63
CA LYS A 62 -7.98 -3.19 -12.98
C LYS A 62 -8.32 -4.41 -13.82
N GLU A 63 -7.52 -5.45 -13.76
CA GLU A 63 -7.78 -6.68 -14.50
C GLU A 63 -9.06 -7.37 -14.02
N LEU A 64 -9.24 -7.44 -12.71
CA LEU A 64 -10.43 -8.06 -12.13
C LEU A 64 -11.68 -7.24 -12.40
N LYS A 65 -11.56 -5.92 -12.35
CA LYS A 65 -12.69 -5.04 -12.68
C LYS A 65 -13.10 -5.20 -14.14
N LYS A 66 -12.14 -5.34 -15.03
CA LYS A 66 -12.43 -5.55 -16.44
C LYS A 66 -13.22 -6.85 -16.66
N ASP A 67 -12.84 -7.91 -15.96
CA ASP A 67 -13.56 -9.18 -16.03
C ASP A 67 -14.97 -9.06 -15.49
N GLN A 68 -15.18 -8.30 -14.43
CA GLN A 68 -16.49 -8.11 -13.83
C GLN A 68 -17.42 -7.24 -14.67
N SER A 69 -16.89 -6.29 -15.41
CA SER A 69 -17.71 -5.39 -16.21
C SER A 69 -18.23 -6.02 -17.49
N THR A 70 -17.79 -7.20 -17.82
CA THR A 70 -18.35 -7.98 -18.92
C THR A 70 -19.41 -8.95 -18.40
#